data_fa0b92149c663a2e01fb324e8e56f252
#
_entry.id   fa0b92149c663a2e01fb324e8e56f252
#
_cell.length_a   1.000
_cell.length_b   1.000
_cell.length_c   1.000
_cell.angle_alpha   90.00
_cell.angle_beta   90.00
_cell.angle_gamma   90.00
#
_symmetry.space_group_name_H-M   'P 1'
#
loop_
_entity.id
_entity.type
_entity.pdbx_description
1 polymer ?
#
loop_
_entity_poly.entity_id
_entity_poly.type
_entity_poly.pdbx_seq_one_letter_code
_entity_poly.pdbx_strand_id
1 'polypeptide(L)'
;LDALYPQDQDFYLSTSGLTEFYRNEYSYFLRYVLGLQEELRLRPDARSHGNFLHRIFERAMKLPADTSFDSRLEQAISETSQEREFQAIYQESLEAQLTQEVLLDVARATGHILRHNSEIETVQEEAVFGGKEQAFIQLDNGRNVYIRGKVDRIDRLKSDGAIGIVDY
;
A
#
# COMPACT_ATOMS: atom_id res chain seq x y z
N LEU A 1 16.71 26.04 6.83
CA LEU A 1 15.90 25.07 7.56
C LEU A 1 14.56 25.68 8.02
N ASP A 2 14.57 26.88 8.59
CA ASP A 2 13.34 27.53 9.10
C ASP A 2 12.30 27.82 8.02
N ALA A 3 12.71 28.02 6.76
CA ALA A 3 11.79 28.17 5.64
C ALA A 3 11.09 26.85 5.24
N LEU A 4 11.75 25.71 5.49
CA LEU A 4 11.21 24.37 5.20
C LEU A 4 10.45 23.79 6.38
N TYR A 5 10.84 24.17 7.60
CA TYR A 5 10.26 23.72 8.85
C TYR A 5 9.98 24.92 9.76
N PRO A 6 8.93 25.70 9.49
CA PRO A 6 8.58 26.85 10.32
C PRO A 6 8.47 26.45 11.79
N GLN A 7 9.03 27.26 12.68
CA GLN A 7 9.13 26.96 14.11
C GLN A 7 7.78 26.96 14.83
N ASP A 8 6.76 27.56 14.21
CA ASP A 8 5.40 27.73 14.70
C ASP A 8 4.41 26.67 14.19
N GLN A 9 4.89 25.68 13.42
CA GLN A 9 4.03 24.64 12.85
C GLN A 9 4.33 23.25 13.40
N ASP A 10 3.29 22.45 13.55
CA ASP A 10 3.39 21.04 13.88
C ASP A 10 3.95 20.22 12.71
N PHE A 11 4.55 19.08 13.01
CA PHE A 11 5.11 18.15 12.02
C PHE A 11 4.13 17.03 11.69
N TYR A 12 4.03 16.72 10.40
CA TYR A 12 3.29 15.57 9.90
C TYR A 12 4.23 14.65 9.14
N LEU A 13 4.43 13.46 9.66
CA LEU A 13 5.26 12.42 9.05
C LEU A 13 4.39 11.28 8.54
N SER A 14 4.70 10.78 7.33
CA SER A 14 4.15 9.50 6.88
C SER A 14 5.01 8.36 7.41
N THR A 15 4.42 7.17 7.59
CA THR A 15 5.16 5.97 7.97
C THR A 15 6.27 5.65 6.97
N SER A 16 6.01 5.77 5.67
CA SER A 16 7.01 5.60 4.61
C SER A 16 8.13 6.65 4.68
N GLY A 17 7.79 7.92 4.97
CA GLY A 17 8.78 8.97 5.17
C GLY A 17 9.68 8.70 6.37
N LEU A 18 9.10 8.24 7.47
CA LEU A 18 9.85 7.88 8.67
C LEU A 18 10.81 6.70 8.40
N THR A 19 10.33 5.67 7.72
CA THR A 19 11.16 4.52 7.32
C THR A 19 12.32 4.95 6.42
N GLU A 20 12.07 5.83 5.43
CA GLU A 20 13.13 6.34 4.56
C GLU A 20 14.13 7.17 5.33
N PHE A 21 13.70 7.99 6.29
CA PHE A 21 14.60 8.77 7.16
C PHE A 21 15.57 7.87 7.91
N TYR A 22 15.10 6.82 8.57
CA TYR A 22 15.96 5.87 9.29
C TYR A 22 16.87 5.07 8.37
N ARG A 23 16.44 4.82 7.14
CA ARG A 23 17.24 4.11 6.15
C ARG A 23 18.34 4.99 5.53
N ASN A 24 17.98 6.21 5.17
CA ASN A 24 18.88 7.16 4.51
C ASN A 24 18.32 8.59 4.61
N GLU A 25 18.87 9.38 5.54
CA GLU A 25 18.47 10.78 5.78
C GLU A 25 18.59 11.66 4.53
N TYR A 26 19.60 11.42 3.70
CA TYR A 26 19.81 12.19 2.46
C TYR A 26 18.72 11.87 1.42
N SER A 27 18.36 10.61 1.25
CA SER A 27 17.25 10.20 0.39
C SER A 27 15.92 10.78 0.88
N TYR A 28 15.68 10.74 2.19
CA TYR A 28 14.52 11.39 2.80
C TYR A 28 14.50 12.90 2.48
N PHE A 29 15.60 13.60 2.65
CA PHE A 29 15.69 15.02 2.34
C PHE A 29 15.34 15.33 0.87
N LEU A 30 15.89 14.55 -0.07
CA LEU A 30 15.59 14.73 -1.49
C LEU A 30 14.12 14.49 -1.82
N ARG A 31 13.54 13.41 -1.31
CA ARG A 31 12.18 12.98 -1.66
C ARG A 31 11.09 13.74 -0.92
N TYR A 32 11.23 13.87 0.41
CA TYR A 32 10.15 14.38 1.27
C TYR A 32 10.29 15.86 1.60
N VAL A 33 11.49 16.41 1.57
CA VAL A 33 11.72 17.83 1.83
C VAL A 33 11.80 18.64 0.54
N LEU A 34 12.58 18.18 -0.44
CA LEU A 34 12.72 18.85 -1.74
C LEU A 34 11.68 18.41 -2.77
N GLY A 35 10.92 17.35 -2.51
CA GLY A 35 9.91 16.83 -3.43
C GLY A 35 10.46 16.26 -4.73
N LEU A 36 11.75 15.91 -4.77
CA LEU A 36 12.37 15.31 -5.95
C LEU A 36 11.83 13.89 -6.14
N GLN A 37 11.35 13.61 -7.33
CA GLN A 37 10.91 12.28 -7.71
C GLN A 37 11.98 11.66 -8.61
N GLU A 38 12.31 10.38 -8.36
CA GLU A 38 13.05 9.61 -9.35
C GLU A 38 12.22 9.47 -10.62
N GLU A 39 12.89 9.59 -11.77
CA GLU A 39 12.27 9.24 -13.04
C GLU A 39 11.77 7.80 -12.97
N LEU A 40 10.46 7.61 -13.08
CA LEU A 40 9.85 6.27 -13.06
C LEU A 40 10.37 5.50 -14.28
N ARG A 41 11.39 4.70 -14.10
CA ARG A 41 11.74 3.65 -15.06
C ARG A 41 10.68 2.59 -14.92
N LEU A 42 9.79 2.52 -15.89
CA LEU A 42 8.76 1.48 -16.00
C LEU A 42 9.47 0.14 -16.29
N ARG A 43 9.94 -0.52 -15.24
CA ARG A 43 10.57 -1.84 -15.31
C ARG A 43 9.85 -2.78 -14.36
N PRO A 44 9.73 -4.08 -14.70
CA PRO A 44 9.25 -5.08 -13.78
C PRO A 44 10.27 -5.26 -12.64
N ASP A 45 10.01 -4.62 -11.51
CA ASP A 45 10.78 -4.72 -10.28
C ASP A 45 9.88 -5.13 -9.10
N ALA A 46 10.47 -5.42 -7.95
CA ALA A 46 9.71 -5.84 -6.77
C ALA A 46 8.62 -4.84 -6.35
N ARG A 47 8.85 -3.55 -6.58
CA ARG A 47 7.88 -2.51 -6.25
C ARG A 47 6.68 -2.51 -7.21
N SER A 48 6.95 -2.61 -8.51
CA SER A 48 5.89 -2.68 -9.53
C SER A 48 5.08 -3.97 -9.40
N HIS A 49 5.73 -5.09 -9.02
CA HIS A 49 5.04 -6.36 -8.73
C HIS A 49 4.11 -6.23 -7.52
N GLY A 50 4.59 -5.64 -6.42
CA GLY A 50 3.77 -5.35 -5.24
C GLY A 50 2.59 -4.44 -5.58
N ASN A 51 2.82 -3.33 -6.28
CA ASN A 51 1.76 -2.41 -6.71
C ASN A 51 0.71 -3.10 -7.59
N PHE A 52 1.14 -4.00 -8.48
CA PHE A 52 0.23 -4.75 -9.35
C PHE A 52 -0.68 -5.68 -8.55
N LEU A 53 -0.12 -6.49 -7.64
CA LEU A 53 -0.88 -7.40 -6.77
C LEU A 53 -1.80 -6.61 -5.82
N HIS A 54 -1.28 -5.56 -5.18
CA HIS A 54 -2.07 -4.69 -4.31
C HIS A 54 -3.29 -4.11 -5.06
N ARG A 55 -3.08 -3.60 -6.28
CA ARG A 55 -4.16 -3.04 -7.11
C ARG A 55 -5.22 -4.09 -7.46
N ILE A 56 -4.82 -5.34 -7.74
CA ILE A 56 -5.77 -6.44 -7.98
C ILE A 56 -6.63 -6.70 -6.75
N PHE A 57 -6.02 -6.86 -5.57
CA PHE A 57 -6.76 -7.16 -4.35
C PHE A 57 -7.63 -6.00 -3.90
N GLU A 58 -7.13 -4.77 -3.91
CA GLU A 58 -7.90 -3.56 -3.63
C GLU A 58 -9.16 -3.50 -4.50
N ARG A 59 -9.02 -3.75 -5.81
CA ARG A 59 -10.14 -3.72 -6.74
C ARG A 59 -11.11 -4.87 -6.49
N ALA A 60 -10.63 -6.09 -6.29
CA ALA A 60 -11.47 -7.26 -6.02
C ALA A 60 -12.33 -7.07 -4.76
N MET A 61 -11.79 -6.40 -3.74
CA MET A 61 -12.50 -6.11 -2.50
C MET A 61 -13.55 -5.00 -2.67
N LYS A 62 -13.30 -4.00 -3.51
CA LYS A 62 -14.24 -2.90 -3.80
C LYS A 62 -15.40 -3.29 -4.71
N LEU A 63 -15.29 -4.41 -5.44
CA LEU A 63 -16.39 -4.89 -6.27
C LEU A 63 -17.56 -5.39 -5.42
N PRO A 64 -18.84 -5.23 -5.89
CA PRO A 64 -20.01 -5.60 -5.15
C PRO A 64 -19.97 -7.06 -4.67
N ALA A 65 -20.39 -7.30 -3.43
CA ALA A 65 -20.37 -8.62 -2.81
C ALA A 65 -21.49 -9.57 -3.27
N ASP A 66 -22.32 -9.15 -4.22
CA ASP A 66 -23.37 -9.94 -4.85
C ASP A 66 -22.83 -11.05 -5.78
N THR A 67 -21.57 -10.95 -6.17
CA THR A 67 -20.85 -11.96 -6.96
C THR A 67 -19.83 -12.72 -6.10
N SER A 68 -19.47 -13.94 -6.54
CA SER A 68 -18.45 -14.71 -5.83
C SER A 68 -17.11 -13.97 -5.79
N PHE A 69 -16.34 -14.21 -4.73
CA PHE A 69 -14.99 -13.61 -4.62
C PHE A 69 -14.10 -13.97 -5.81
N ASP A 70 -14.17 -15.22 -6.30
CA ASP A 70 -13.41 -15.67 -7.47
C ASP A 70 -13.76 -14.85 -8.73
N SER A 71 -15.05 -14.58 -8.95
CA SER A 71 -15.49 -13.76 -10.09
C SER A 71 -15.01 -12.32 -9.97
N ARG A 72 -15.04 -11.76 -8.76
CA ARG A 72 -14.52 -10.41 -8.50
C ARG A 72 -13.01 -10.35 -8.70
N LEU A 73 -12.28 -11.39 -8.26
CA LEU A 73 -10.84 -11.47 -8.44
C LEU A 73 -10.46 -11.55 -9.94
N GLU A 74 -11.12 -12.41 -10.72
CA GLU A 74 -10.85 -12.50 -12.16
C GLU A 74 -11.20 -11.20 -12.90
N GLN A 75 -12.28 -10.52 -12.50
CA GLN A 75 -12.61 -9.20 -13.04
C GLN A 75 -11.52 -8.18 -12.69
N ALA A 76 -11.08 -8.14 -11.43
CA ALA A 76 -10.02 -7.24 -10.96
C ALA A 76 -8.69 -7.49 -11.69
N ILE A 77 -8.32 -8.76 -11.90
CA ILE A 77 -7.17 -9.17 -12.70
C ILE A 77 -7.27 -8.62 -14.12
N SER A 78 -8.40 -8.86 -14.78
CA SER A 78 -8.61 -8.40 -16.17
C SER A 78 -8.49 -6.88 -16.30
N GLU A 79 -9.18 -6.14 -15.41
CA GLU A 79 -9.19 -4.68 -15.46
C GLU A 79 -7.82 -4.08 -15.10
N THR A 80 -7.13 -4.62 -14.07
CA THR A 80 -5.81 -4.13 -13.65
C THR A 80 -4.75 -4.40 -14.72
N SER A 81 -4.80 -5.57 -15.37
CA SER A 81 -3.88 -5.90 -16.47
C SER A 81 -4.05 -4.99 -17.70
N GLN A 82 -5.20 -4.31 -17.84
CA GLN A 82 -5.47 -3.35 -18.90
C GLN A 82 -5.10 -1.91 -18.53
N GLU A 83 -4.70 -1.61 -17.31
CA GLU A 83 -4.23 -0.28 -16.94
C GLU A 83 -2.94 0.07 -17.69
N ARG A 84 -2.88 1.30 -18.23
CA ARG A 84 -1.74 1.76 -19.06
C ARG A 84 -0.39 1.61 -18.37
N GLU A 85 -0.34 1.82 -17.09
CA GLU A 85 0.87 1.69 -16.28
C GLU A 85 1.40 0.25 -16.33
N PHE A 86 0.54 -0.72 -16.04
CA PHE A 86 0.94 -2.13 -16.00
C PHE A 86 1.15 -2.72 -17.39
N GLN A 87 0.38 -2.28 -18.39
CA GLN A 87 0.66 -2.64 -19.78
C GLN A 87 2.06 -2.17 -20.21
N ALA A 88 2.43 -0.94 -19.88
CA ALA A 88 3.74 -0.39 -20.23
C ALA A 88 4.89 -1.17 -19.56
N ILE A 89 4.67 -1.69 -18.34
CA ILE A 89 5.66 -2.48 -17.62
C ILE A 89 5.77 -3.91 -18.18
N TYR A 90 4.63 -4.58 -18.36
CA TYR A 90 4.62 -6.02 -18.61
C TYR A 90 4.54 -6.40 -20.08
N GLN A 91 4.24 -5.46 -21.00
CA GLN A 91 4.27 -5.71 -22.45
C GLN A 91 5.61 -5.35 -23.11
N GLU A 92 6.58 -4.84 -22.35
CA GLU A 92 7.86 -4.38 -22.87
C GLU A 92 8.72 -5.54 -23.44
N SER A 93 8.62 -6.72 -22.82
CA SER A 93 9.42 -7.90 -23.21
C SER A 93 8.70 -9.21 -22.91
N LEU A 94 9.16 -10.31 -23.52
CA LEU A 94 8.64 -11.65 -23.22
C LEU A 94 8.88 -12.04 -21.74
N GLU A 95 10.03 -11.66 -21.17
CA GLU A 95 10.34 -11.88 -19.77
C GLU A 95 9.36 -11.15 -18.84
N ALA A 96 9.03 -9.91 -19.16
CA ALA A 96 8.03 -9.14 -18.41
C ALA A 96 6.64 -9.77 -18.50
N GLN A 97 6.24 -10.27 -19.68
CA GLN A 97 4.98 -10.99 -19.85
C GLN A 97 4.92 -12.26 -19.02
N LEU A 98 5.98 -13.07 -19.04
CA LEU A 98 6.07 -14.29 -18.22
C LEU A 98 6.03 -13.95 -16.72
N THR A 99 6.66 -12.85 -16.32
CA THR A 99 6.60 -12.36 -14.93
C THR A 99 5.17 -11.99 -14.55
N GLN A 100 4.44 -11.31 -15.43
CA GLN A 100 3.02 -10.99 -15.20
C GLN A 100 2.19 -12.27 -15.00
N GLU A 101 2.36 -13.28 -15.83
CA GLU A 101 1.63 -14.56 -15.68
C GLU A 101 1.89 -15.20 -14.32
N VAL A 102 3.15 -15.22 -13.86
CA VAL A 102 3.49 -15.71 -12.51
C VAL A 102 2.78 -14.90 -11.42
N LEU A 103 2.73 -13.57 -11.55
CA LEU A 103 2.03 -12.72 -10.59
C LEU A 103 0.51 -12.97 -10.60
N LEU A 104 -0.08 -13.25 -11.75
CA LEU A 104 -1.49 -13.61 -11.85
C LEU A 104 -1.78 -14.96 -11.16
N ASP A 105 -0.89 -15.93 -11.29
CA ASP A 105 -1.01 -17.21 -10.59
C ASP A 105 -0.87 -17.01 -9.06
N VAL A 106 0.05 -16.15 -8.62
CA VAL A 106 0.18 -15.77 -7.21
C VAL A 106 -1.11 -15.10 -6.72
N ALA A 107 -1.69 -14.19 -7.50
CA ALA A 107 -2.94 -13.53 -7.13
C ALA A 107 -4.10 -14.53 -6.96
N ARG A 108 -4.23 -15.49 -7.87
CA ARG A 108 -5.25 -16.56 -7.77
C ARG A 108 -5.03 -17.47 -6.57
N ALA A 109 -3.79 -17.91 -6.34
CA ALA A 109 -3.44 -18.75 -5.19
C ALA A 109 -3.73 -18.03 -3.86
N THR A 110 -3.32 -16.76 -3.74
CA THR A 110 -3.59 -15.92 -2.57
C THR A 110 -5.08 -15.72 -2.37
N GLY A 111 -5.83 -15.41 -3.43
CA GLY A 111 -7.28 -15.28 -3.40
C GLY A 111 -7.98 -16.56 -2.93
N HIS A 112 -7.51 -17.72 -3.36
CA HIS A 112 -8.01 -19.00 -2.89
C HIS A 112 -7.82 -19.19 -1.38
N ILE A 113 -6.65 -18.84 -0.85
CA ILE A 113 -6.37 -18.90 0.60
C ILE A 113 -7.29 -17.94 1.36
N LEU A 114 -7.41 -16.70 0.90
CA LEU A 114 -8.24 -15.68 1.54
C LEU A 114 -9.73 -16.10 1.63
N ARG A 115 -10.25 -16.69 0.55
CA ARG A 115 -11.63 -17.17 0.49
C ARG A 115 -11.90 -18.29 1.48
N HIS A 116 -10.96 -19.22 1.67
CA HIS A 116 -11.17 -20.41 2.49
C HIS A 116 -10.92 -20.17 3.98
N ASN A 117 -10.46 -18.99 4.36
CA ASN A 117 -10.23 -18.65 5.76
C ASN A 117 -11.53 -18.14 6.43
N SER A 118 -12.42 -19.07 6.77
CA SER A 118 -13.71 -18.77 7.42
C SER A 118 -13.57 -18.24 8.85
N GLU A 119 -12.40 -18.38 9.46
CA GLU A 119 -12.13 -17.94 10.85
C GLU A 119 -11.77 -16.46 10.92
N ILE A 120 -11.48 -15.84 9.79
CA ILE A 120 -11.11 -14.43 9.70
C ILE A 120 -12.29 -13.60 9.18
N GLU A 121 -12.52 -12.48 9.80
CA GLU A 121 -13.44 -11.43 9.36
C GLU A 121 -12.67 -10.16 9.03
N THR A 122 -12.81 -9.65 7.81
CA THR A 122 -12.26 -8.34 7.46
C THR A 122 -13.09 -7.25 8.14
N VAL A 123 -12.45 -6.50 9.01
CA VAL A 123 -13.08 -5.42 9.78
C VAL A 123 -13.04 -4.12 9.02
N GLN A 124 -11.90 -3.82 8.38
CA GLN A 124 -11.71 -2.59 7.65
C GLN A 124 -10.65 -2.76 6.55
N GLU A 125 -10.91 -2.14 5.40
CA GLU A 125 -10.01 -2.04 4.27
C GLU A 125 -9.53 -0.60 4.13
N GLU A 126 -8.30 -0.42 3.60
CA GLU A 126 -7.74 0.88 3.31
C GLU A 126 -7.80 1.84 4.52
N ALA A 127 -7.56 1.29 5.73
CA ALA A 127 -7.68 2.02 6.98
C ALA A 127 -6.61 3.11 7.09
N VAL A 128 -7.04 4.35 7.05
CA VAL A 128 -6.15 5.51 7.31
C VAL A 128 -6.10 5.76 8.80
N PHE A 129 -4.92 5.89 9.36
CA PHE A 129 -4.71 6.21 10.75
C PHE A 129 -3.84 7.46 10.92
N GLY A 130 -3.89 8.00 12.14
CA GLY A 130 -3.19 9.24 12.49
C GLY A 130 -3.94 10.49 12.03
N GLY A 131 -3.49 11.62 12.48
CA GLY A 131 -4.10 12.91 12.20
C GLY A 131 -3.85 13.89 13.33
N LYS A 132 -4.73 14.90 13.46
CA LYS A 132 -4.58 15.96 14.47
C LYS A 132 -5.14 15.60 15.86
N GLU A 133 -5.82 14.46 16.00
CA GLU A 133 -6.52 14.13 17.24
C GLU A 133 -5.58 13.73 18.36
N GLN A 134 -4.46 13.08 18.03
CA GLN A 134 -3.46 12.67 19.02
C GLN A 134 -2.05 12.83 18.46
N ALA A 135 -1.23 13.65 19.12
CA ALA A 135 0.18 13.77 18.80
C ALA A 135 0.91 12.47 19.17
N PHE A 136 1.82 12.03 18.30
CA PHE A 136 2.70 10.89 18.54
C PHE A 136 3.80 11.23 19.53
N ILE A 137 4.43 12.41 19.36
CA ILE A 137 5.45 12.96 20.24
C ILE A 137 5.23 14.46 20.37
N GLN A 138 5.49 15.01 21.53
CA GLN A 138 5.67 16.44 21.75
C GLN A 138 7.16 16.72 21.92
N LEU A 139 7.67 17.67 21.12
CA LEU A 139 9.06 18.11 21.18
C LEU A 139 9.27 19.09 22.34
N ASP A 140 10.52 19.26 22.77
CA ASP A 140 10.89 20.16 23.90
C ASP A 140 10.51 21.62 23.66
N ASN A 141 10.40 22.04 22.40
CA ASN A 141 9.94 23.38 22.00
C ASN A 141 8.41 23.51 21.95
N GLY A 142 7.66 22.50 22.44
CA GLY A 142 6.21 22.49 22.49
C GLY A 142 5.51 22.09 21.18
N ARG A 143 6.24 21.79 20.10
CA ARG A 143 5.67 21.36 18.81
C ARG A 143 5.25 19.89 18.90
N ASN A 144 4.19 19.59 18.19
CA ASN A 144 3.69 18.22 18.08
C ASN A 144 4.17 17.55 16.79
N VAL A 145 4.49 16.27 16.89
CA VAL A 145 4.76 15.39 15.75
C VAL A 145 3.58 14.45 15.60
N TYR A 146 2.98 14.43 14.42
CA TYR A 146 1.88 13.53 14.06
C TYR A 146 2.36 12.51 13.04
N ILE A 147 2.02 11.24 13.25
CA ILE A 147 2.27 10.18 12.28
C ILE A 147 0.97 9.90 11.53
N ARG A 148 1.07 9.76 10.21
CA ARG A 148 0.00 9.34 9.32
C ARG A 148 0.42 8.10 8.58
N GLY A 149 -0.52 7.18 8.43
CA GLY A 149 -0.32 5.97 7.66
C GLY A 149 -1.63 5.42 7.15
N LYS A 150 -1.50 4.39 6.35
CA LYS A 150 -2.59 3.63 5.78
C LYS A 150 -2.19 2.17 5.89
N VAL A 151 -3.12 1.32 6.28
CA VAL A 151 -2.99 -0.13 6.24
C VAL A 151 -3.97 -0.67 5.23
N ASP A 152 -3.55 -1.69 4.47
CA ASP A 152 -4.36 -2.22 3.39
C ASP A 152 -5.61 -2.91 3.93
N ARG A 153 -5.45 -3.69 5.01
CA ARG A 153 -6.59 -4.40 5.60
C ARG A 153 -6.38 -4.68 7.08
N ILE A 154 -7.46 -4.60 7.83
CA ILE A 154 -7.54 -5.01 9.24
C ILE A 154 -8.50 -6.19 9.31
N ASP A 155 -8.01 -7.29 9.83
CA ASP A 155 -8.76 -8.52 10.05
C ASP A 155 -8.95 -8.78 11.53
N ARG A 156 -10.03 -9.51 11.85
CA ARG A 156 -10.33 -10.01 13.20
C ARG A 156 -10.47 -11.51 13.15
N LEU A 157 -9.81 -12.21 14.06
CA LEU A 157 -10.04 -13.63 14.28
C LEU A 157 -11.33 -13.83 15.07
N LYS A 158 -12.25 -14.66 14.56
CA LYS A 158 -13.58 -14.86 15.18
C LYS A 158 -13.51 -15.60 16.50
N SER A 159 -12.48 -16.43 16.71
CA SER A 159 -12.34 -17.28 17.89
C SER A 159 -12.04 -16.51 19.17
N ASP A 160 -11.17 -15.51 19.12
CA ASP A 160 -10.68 -14.76 20.29
C ASP A 160 -10.71 -13.24 20.12
N GLY A 161 -11.13 -12.76 18.94
CA GLY A 161 -11.18 -11.34 18.62
C GLY A 161 -9.82 -10.70 18.34
N ALA A 162 -8.75 -11.49 18.19
CA ALA A 162 -7.43 -10.97 17.85
C ALA A 162 -7.45 -10.19 16.54
N ILE A 163 -6.73 -9.06 16.53
CA ILE A 163 -6.64 -8.18 15.36
C ILE A 163 -5.34 -8.47 14.61
N GLY A 164 -5.45 -8.67 13.31
CA GLY A 164 -4.35 -8.78 12.37
C GLY A 164 -4.31 -7.59 11.42
N ILE A 165 -3.10 -7.12 11.12
CA ILE A 165 -2.85 -6.12 10.08
C ILE A 165 -2.26 -6.85 8.88
N VAL A 166 -2.85 -6.64 7.71
CA VAL A 166 -2.45 -7.27 6.46
C VAL A 166 -1.99 -6.19 5.48
N ASP A 167 -0.84 -6.42 4.88
CA ASP A 167 -0.23 -5.61 3.82
C ASP A 167 0.04 -6.56 2.63
N TYR A 168 -0.33 -6.14 1.40
CA TYR A 168 -0.26 -6.97 0.19
C TYR A 168 1.03 -6.78 -0.60
#